data_9473f24ff28f7add5afc067b675cc67b
#
_entry.id   9473f24ff28f7add5afc067b675cc67b
#
_cell.length_a   1.000
_cell.length_b   1.000
_cell.length_c   1.000
_cell.angle_alpha   90.00
_cell.angle_beta   90.00
_cell.angle_gamma   90.00
#
_symmetry.space_group_name_H-M   'P 1'
#
loop_
_entity.id
_entity.type
_entity.pdbx_description
1 polymer ?
#
loop_
_entity_poly.entity_id
_entity_poly.type
_entity_poly.pdbx_seq_one_letter_code
_entity_poly.pdbx_strand_id
1 'polypeptide(L)'
;MAIDMLYDKGVESFSISGGEVLLKEGFEDILKFIREEGDQRGLNKPIVLISNGLAMREEYMSLFKDLNVHLSMSLPGYETFHDHTGVDNAEGVLHWFEVAKAYGIEATLNVTVTKKNYYELFETISQGLIHGAHDILLNRFLPGGRGLAYRDELALNTEQVNGMLDIAEEVLTYANRYGNVGTEIPICAINDVEKYKRIHIGYQCAAAKGFFVVDPSGKIRTCNHSPRVVGHIFEKPMISDADYWNMFATSDYMPESCKGCKLSKMCDCGCREVANILHGSPKEKDTSIIA
;
A
#
# COMPACT_ATOMS: atom_id res chain seq x y z
N MET A 1 9.97 7.30 22.06
CA MET A 1 10.83 6.13 22.32
C MET A 1 10.97 5.19 21.11
N ALA A 2 9.95 4.48 20.61
CA ALA A 2 10.11 3.69 19.38
C ALA A 2 10.33 4.57 18.13
N ILE A 3 9.52 5.60 17.94
CA ILE A 3 9.62 6.57 16.83
C ILE A 3 10.98 7.27 16.86
N ASP A 4 11.42 7.74 18.00
CA ASP A 4 12.71 8.36 18.24
C ASP A 4 13.88 7.44 17.84
N MET A 5 13.85 6.16 18.29
CA MET A 5 14.81 5.16 17.86
C MET A 5 14.81 4.92 16.36
N LEU A 6 13.65 4.99 15.69
CA LEU A 6 13.55 4.83 14.25
C LEU A 6 14.19 6.02 13.52
N TYR A 7 13.92 7.24 13.96
CA TYR A 7 14.61 8.43 13.44
C TYR A 7 16.13 8.33 13.59
N ASP A 8 16.61 7.91 14.74
CA ASP A 8 18.05 7.71 15.01
C ASP A 8 18.67 6.62 14.13
N LYS A 9 17.86 5.74 13.55
CA LYS A 9 18.28 4.72 12.56
C LYS A 9 18.14 5.18 11.11
N GLY A 10 17.79 6.45 10.89
CA GLY A 10 17.67 7.02 9.54
C GLY A 10 16.31 6.81 8.88
N VAL A 11 15.28 6.43 9.62
CA VAL A 11 13.90 6.47 9.12
C VAL A 11 13.49 7.93 8.97
N GLU A 12 13.02 8.34 7.81
CA GLU A 12 12.68 9.75 7.52
C GLU A 12 11.17 9.99 7.38
N SER A 13 10.37 8.94 7.21
CA SER A 13 8.92 9.06 7.00
C SER A 13 8.17 7.91 7.65
N PHE A 14 6.92 8.17 8.00
CA PHE A 14 6.06 7.22 8.70
C PHE A 14 4.73 7.07 7.97
N SER A 15 4.32 5.81 7.77
CA SER A 15 2.96 5.46 7.39
C SER A 15 2.29 4.78 8.58
N ILE A 16 1.23 5.40 9.09
CA ILE A 16 0.49 4.88 10.24
C ILE A 16 -0.72 4.11 9.71
N SER A 17 -0.75 2.84 10.06
CA SER A 17 -1.79 1.89 9.68
C SER A 17 -2.09 0.95 10.86
N GLY A 18 -3.04 0.03 10.67
CA GLY A 18 -3.31 -0.96 11.70
C GLY A 18 -4.56 -1.77 11.38
N GLY A 19 -5.47 -1.94 12.34
CA GLY A 19 -6.89 -2.08 12.09
C GLY A 19 -7.39 -0.70 11.58
N GLU A 20 -8.28 -0.04 12.33
CA GLU A 20 -8.59 1.37 12.03
C GLU A 20 -7.84 2.28 13.02
N VAL A 21 -6.95 3.10 12.51
CA VAL A 21 -6.08 3.98 13.32
C VAL A 21 -6.89 4.98 14.12
N LEU A 22 -7.95 5.54 13.52
CA LEU A 22 -8.79 6.57 14.13
C LEU A 22 -9.61 6.06 15.33
N LEU A 23 -9.69 4.75 15.53
CA LEU A 23 -10.29 4.12 16.72
C LEU A 23 -9.29 3.93 17.87
N LYS A 24 -7.99 4.17 17.60
CA LYS A 24 -6.95 3.99 18.62
C LYS A 24 -6.89 5.23 19.51
N GLU A 25 -7.17 5.05 20.79
CA GLU A 25 -6.96 6.11 21.78
C GLU A 25 -5.51 6.61 21.77
N GLY A 26 -5.31 7.94 21.73
CA GLY A 26 -4.01 8.57 21.70
C GLY A 26 -3.32 8.57 20.33
N PHE A 27 -4.00 8.24 19.23
CA PHE A 27 -3.40 8.31 17.88
C PHE A 27 -2.94 9.73 17.53
N GLU A 28 -3.65 10.75 17.97
CA GLU A 28 -3.30 12.15 17.77
C GLU A 28 -1.95 12.49 18.41
N ASP A 29 -1.68 11.97 19.61
CA ASP A 29 -0.41 12.20 20.32
C ASP A 29 0.75 11.50 19.60
N ILE A 30 0.49 10.35 18.97
CA ILE A 30 1.48 9.66 18.12
C ILE A 30 1.82 10.53 16.90
N LEU A 31 0.84 11.12 16.22
CA LEU A 31 1.06 12.00 15.07
C LEU A 31 1.84 13.27 15.48
N LYS A 32 1.45 13.90 16.59
CA LYS A 32 2.18 15.07 17.15
C LYS A 32 3.63 14.73 17.46
N PHE A 33 3.86 13.60 18.13
CA PHE A 33 5.20 13.17 18.47
C PHE A 33 6.06 12.88 17.23
N ILE A 34 5.51 12.24 16.19
CA ILE A 34 6.22 12.03 14.91
C ILE A 34 6.62 13.39 14.33
N ARG A 35 5.72 14.36 14.31
CA ARG A 35 5.99 15.69 13.74
C ARG A 35 7.05 16.43 14.54
N GLU A 36 6.91 16.51 15.86
CA GLU A 36 7.84 17.17 16.76
C GLU A 36 9.26 16.63 16.64
N GLU A 37 9.42 15.30 16.65
CA GLU A 37 10.72 14.64 16.48
C GLU A 37 11.29 14.81 15.08
N GLY A 38 10.43 14.81 14.05
CA GLY A 38 10.84 15.09 12.67
C GLY A 38 11.36 16.52 12.51
N ASP A 39 10.63 17.50 13.01
CA ASP A 39 10.97 18.93 12.92
C ASP A 39 12.31 19.24 13.63
N GLN A 40 12.54 18.64 14.81
CA GLN A 40 13.83 18.77 15.52
C GLN A 40 15.02 18.25 14.70
N ARG A 41 14.80 17.31 13.78
CA ARG A 41 15.80 16.73 12.88
C ARG A 41 15.83 17.38 11.49
N GLY A 42 15.01 18.41 11.27
CA GLY A 42 14.85 19.06 9.95
C GLY A 42 14.13 18.20 8.91
N LEU A 43 13.35 17.22 9.34
CA LEU A 43 12.58 16.30 8.50
C LEU A 43 11.11 16.71 8.49
N ASN A 44 10.65 17.29 7.39
CA ASN A 44 9.25 17.68 7.21
C ASN A 44 8.56 16.82 6.13
N LYS A 45 8.75 15.52 6.18
CA LYS A 45 8.03 14.58 5.30
C LYS A 45 6.57 14.46 5.72
N PRO A 46 5.63 14.26 4.80
CA PRO A 46 4.25 13.96 5.15
C PRO A 46 4.17 12.69 6.02
N ILE A 47 3.27 12.72 7.01
CA ILE A 47 2.88 11.52 7.76
C ILE A 47 1.72 10.88 6.99
N VAL A 48 1.89 9.69 6.45
CA VAL A 48 0.81 8.99 5.75
C VAL A 48 -0.10 8.32 6.77
N LEU A 49 -1.37 8.68 6.78
CA LEU A 49 -2.40 8.06 7.62
C LEU A 49 -3.32 7.21 6.75
N ILE A 50 -3.30 5.88 6.98
CA ILE A 50 -4.14 4.94 6.23
C ILE A 50 -5.40 4.65 7.03
N SER A 51 -6.57 4.95 6.45
CA SER A 51 -7.87 4.82 7.11
C SER A 51 -8.93 4.27 6.16
N ASN A 52 -9.92 3.57 6.70
CA ASN A 52 -11.13 3.21 5.97
C ASN A 52 -12.19 4.33 5.95
N GLY A 53 -11.93 5.47 6.58
CA GLY A 53 -12.81 6.62 6.61
C GLY A 53 -14.03 6.51 7.55
N LEU A 54 -14.35 5.33 8.08
CA LEU A 54 -15.57 5.12 8.87
C LEU A 54 -15.58 5.82 10.23
N ALA A 55 -14.39 6.03 10.80
CA ALA A 55 -14.21 6.74 12.08
C ALA A 55 -13.68 8.19 11.90
N MET A 56 -13.67 8.68 10.67
CA MET A 56 -13.23 10.04 10.36
C MET A 56 -14.17 11.07 10.99
N ARG A 57 -13.61 12.22 11.39
CA ARG A 57 -14.33 13.37 11.96
C ARG A 57 -13.72 14.66 11.44
N GLU A 58 -14.57 15.68 11.28
CA GLU A 58 -14.11 16.99 10.81
C GLU A 58 -13.12 17.66 11.79
N GLU A 59 -13.27 17.37 13.08
CA GLU A 59 -12.38 17.84 14.14
C GLU A 59 -10.90 17.48 13.92
N TYR A 60 -10.64 16.37 13.22
CA TYR A 60 -9.26 15.93 12.91
C TYR A 60 -8.59 16.74 11.79
N MET A 61 -9.37 17.44 10.94
CA MET A 61 -8.83 18.04 9.72
C MET A 61 -7.83 19.17 10.02
N SER A 62 -8.11 20.02 11.01
CA SER A 62 -7.15 21.06 11.41
C SER A 62 -5.83 20.45 11.91
N LEU A 63 -5.92 19.42 12.74
CA LEU A 63 -4.74 18.69 13.23
C LEU A 63 -3.96 18.05 12.08
N PHE A 64 -4.63 17.38 11.16
CA PHE A 64 -3.97 16.72 10.02
C PHE A 64 -3.26 17.73 9.12
N LYS A 65 -3.86 18.89 8.89
CA LYS A 65 -3.23 19.98 8.15
C LYS A 65 -1.99 20.52 8.86
N ASP A 66 -2.10 20.83 10.15
CA ASP A 66 -1.01 21.38 10.95
C ASP A 66 0.18 20.42 11.06
N LEU A 67 -0.09 19.10 11.10
CA LEU A 67 0.92 18.06 11.19
C LEU A 67 1.42 17.55 9.82
N ASN A 68 1.01 18.19 8.71
CA ASN A 68 1.35 17.75 7.35
C ASN A 68 1.02 16.26 7.13
N VAL A 69 -0.22 15.87 7.48
CA VAL A 69 -0.71 14.51 7.25
C VAL A 69 -1.19 14.37 5.81
N HIS A 70 -0.77 13.30 5.15
CA HIS A 70 -1.32 12.84 3.89
C HIS A 70 -2.28 11.67 4.16
N LEU A 71 -3.53 11.80 3.75
CA LEU A 71 -4.53 10.76 3.95
C LEU A 71 -4.44 9.72 2.83
N SER A 72 -4.49 8.44 3.19
CA SER A 72 -4.69 7.34 2.24
C SER A 72 -5.98 6.62 2.62
N MET A 73 -7.08 6.93 1.92
CA MET A 73 -8.41 6.44 2.28
C MET A 73 -8.84 5.29 1.38
N SER A 74 -9.33 4.22 2.01
CA SER A 74 -9.74 2.99 1.32
C SER A 74 -11.17 3.12 0.81
N LEU A 75 -11.35 2.98 -0.51
CA LEU A 75 -12.64 2.79 -1.16
C LEU A 75 -12.56 1.51 -2.00
N PRO A 76 -12.89 0.35 -1.44
CA PRO A 76 -12.69 -0.94 -2.12
C PRO A 76 -13.62 -1.15 -3.32
N GLY A 77 -14.66 -0.36 -3.47
CA GLY A 77 -15.61 -0.32 -4.56
C GLY A 77 -16.68 0.71 -4.25
N TYR A 78 -17.34 1.24 -5.27
CA TYR A 78 -18.45 2.17 -5.07
C TYR A 78 -19.76 1.39 -4.84
N GLU A 79 -20.15 0.54 -5.77
CA GLU A 79 -21.35 -0.30 -5.66
C GLU A 79 -21.13 -1.51 -4.72
N THR A 80 -19.96 -2.13 -4.78
CA THR A 80 -19.60 -3.30 -3.96
C THR A 80 -19.02 -2.96 -2.59
N PHE A 81 -19.13 -1.72 -2.13
CA PHE A 81 -18.56 -1.28 -0.85
C PHE A 81 -19.00 -2.18 0.30
N HIS A 82 -20.30 -2.49 0.38
CA HIS A 82 -20.85 -3.37 1.39
C HIS A 82 -20.26 -4.79 1.34
N ASP A 83 -20.04 -5.33 0.15
CA ASP A 83 -19.51 -6.70 -0.02
C ASP A 83 -18.08 -6.84 0.51
N HIS A 84 -17.32 -5.75 0.50
CA HIS A 84 -15.94 -5.71 1.00
C HIS A 84 -15.81 -5.32 2.46
N THR A 85 -16.73 -4.52 2.98
CA THR A 85 -16.60 -3.88 4.31
C THR A 85 -17.62 -4.37 5.33
N GLY A 86 -18.74 -4.93 4.86
CA GLY A 86 -19.90 -5.32 5.71
C GLY A 86 -20.75 -4.14 6.16
N VAL A 87 -20.48 -2.92 5.68
CA VAL A 87 -21.25 -1.71 5.94
C VAL A 87 -21.55 -0.98 4.63
N ASP A 88 -22.60 -0.18 4.61
CA ASP A 88 -22.97 0.60 3.43
C ASP A 88 -22.65 2.08 3.66
N ASN A 89 -21.45 2.51 3.28
CA ASN A 89 -20.97 3.87 3.54
C ASN A 89 -19.96 4.39 2.49
N ALA A 90 -20.10 4.02 1.23
CA ALA A 90 -19.24 4.52 0.15
C ALA A 90 -19.30 6.06 0.06
N GLU A 91 -20.51 6.62 0.07
CA GLU A 91 -20.76 8.06 0.05
C GLU A 91 -20.11 8.80 1.24
N GLY A 92 -20.12 8.17 2.43
CA GLY A 92 -19.45 8.73 3.60
C GLY A 92 -17.93 8.83 3.42
N VAL A 93 -17.32 7.84 2.76
CA VAL A 93 -15.88 7.89 2.44
C VAL A 93 -15.61 8.94 1.37
N LEU A 94 -16.44 9.04 0.34
CA LEU A 94 -16.33 10.05 -0.71
C LEU A 94 -16.44 11.47 -0.13
N HIS A 95 -17.37 11.69 0.79
CA HIS A 95 -17.50 12.97 1.51
C HIS A 95 -16.18 13.39 2.20
N TRP A 96 -15.42 12.45 2.76
CA TRP A 96 -14.15 12.78 3.41
C TRP A 96 -13.05 13.22 2.43
N PHE A 97 -13.10 12.83 1.15
CA PHE A 97 -12.23 13.41 0.13
C PHE A 97 -12.56 14.88 -0.13
N GLU A 98 -13.84 15.23 -0.17
CA GLU A 98 -14.28 16.63 -0.32
C GLU A 98 -13.84 17.50 0.87
N VAL A 99 -14.04 16.99 2.09
CA VAL A 99 -13.65 17.68 3.30
C VAL A 99 -12.12 17.86 3.35
N ALA A 100 -11.35 16.80 3.10
CA ALA A 100 -9.88 16.88 3.06
C ALA A 100 -9.42 17.95 2.05
N LYS A 101 -9.99 17.94 0.83
CA LYS A 101 -9.69 18.95 -0.20
C LYS A 101 -10.04 20.36 0.26
N ALA A 102 -11.17 20.57 0.93
CA ALA A 102 -11.59 21.88 1.45
C ALA A 102 -10.61 22.42 2.51
N TYR A 103 -10.01 21.52 3.32
CA TYR A 103 -8.96 21.88 4.29
C TYR A 103 -7.57 22.00 3.66
N GLY A 104 -7.39 21.66 2.38
CA GLY A 104 -6.10 21.64 1.68
C GLY A 104 -5.20 20.49 2.11
N ILE A 105 -5.81 19.36 2.48
CA ILE A 105 -5.12 18.10 2.80
C ILE A 105 -5.12 17.22 1.56
N GLU A 106 -3.95 16.74 1.16
CA GLU A 106 -3.85 15.75 0.07
C GLU A 106 -4.35 14.39 0.53
N ALA A 107 -5.21 13.78 -0.29
CA ALA A 107 -5.79 12.47 0.00
C ALA A 107 -5.68 11.54 -1.21
N THR A 108 -5.07 10.37 -1.00
CA THR A 108 -4.97 9.29 -1.99
C THR A 108 -6.19 8.38 -1.89
N LEU A 109 -6.82 8.11 -3.03
CA LEU A 109 -7.80 7.02 -3.16
C LEU A 109 -7.07 5.68 -3.20
N ASN A 110 -7.26 4.83 -2.19
CA ASN A 110 -6.63 3.52 -2.10
C ASN A 110 -7.65 2.41 -2.43
N VAL A 111 -7.40 1.66 -3.50
CA VAL A 111 -8.27 0.57 -3.96
C VAL A 111 -7.51 -0.74 -3.99
N THR A 112 -7.97 -1.73 -3.22
CA THR A 112 -7.53 -3.12 -3.43
C THR A 112 -8.42 -3.76 -4.48
N VAL A 113 -7.86 -4.00 -5.67
CA VAL A 113 -8.59 -4.56 -6.82
C VAL A 113 -8.64 -6.07 -6.70
N THR A 114 -9.84 -6.61 -6.78
CA THR A 114 -10.19 -8.03 -6.72
C THR A 114 -11.09 -8.40 -7.91
N LYS A 115 -11.34 -9.67 -8.11
CA LYS A 115 -12.35 -10.10 -9.10
C LYS A 115 -13.76 -9.53 -8.81
N LYS A 116 -14.06 -9.23 -7.54
CA LYS A 116 -15.39 -8.78 -7.14
C LYS A 116 -15.68 -7.31 -7.47
N ASN A 117 -14.66 -6.45 -7.40
CA ASN A 117 -14.81 -5.01 -7.68
C ASN A 117 -14.20 -4.56 -9.00
N TYR A 118 -13.56 -5.46 -9.74
CA TYR A 118 -12.89 -5.15 -10.99
C TYR A 118 -13.81 -4.51 -12.03
N TYR A 119 -15.05 -4.97 -12.13
CA TYR A 119 -16.00 -4.51 -13.15
C TYR A 119 -16.50 -3.06 -12.92
N GLU A 120 -16.42 -2.56 -11.70
CA GLU A 120 -16.80 -1.19 -11.34
C GLU A 120 -15.60 -0.24 -11.13
N LEU A 121 -14.38 -0.70 -11.45
CA LEU A 121 -13.15 0.05 -11.14
C LEU A 121 -13.12 1.43 -11.80
N PHE A 122 -13.65 1.55 -13.01
CA PHE A 122 -13.77 2.84 -13.71
C PHE A 122 -14.60 3.83 -12.88
N GLU A 123 -15.77 3.40 -12.42
CA GLU A 123 -16.67 4.20 -11.59
C GLU A 123 -16.03 4.54 -10.25
N THR A 124 -15.46 3.54 -9.56
CA THR A 124 -14.81 3.72 -8.26
C THR A 124 -13.69 4.77 -8.32
N ILE A 125 -12.83 4.71 -9.33
CA ILE A 125 -11.75 5.70 -9.51
C ILE A 125 -12.33 7.07 -9.85
N SER A 126 -13.31 7.12 -10.75
CA SER A 126 -13.94 8.37 -11.19
C SER A 126 -14.59 9.08 -10.02
N GLN A 127 -15.38 8.38 -9.21
CA GLN A 127 -16.04 8.94 -8.04
C GLN A 127 -15.02 9.50 -7.04
N GLY A 128 -13.95 8.76 -6.72
CA GLY A 128 -12.91 9.25 -5.82
C GLY A 128 -12.24 10.54 -6.31
N LEU A 129 -11.92 10.62 -7.60
CA LEU A 129 -11.30 11.83 -8.19
C LEU A 129 -12.25 13.01 -8.29
N ILE A 130 -13.52 12.79 -8.62
CA ILE A 130 -14.56 13.83 -8.67
C ILE A 130 -14.75 14.44 -7.28
N HIS A 131 -14.81 13.62 -6.23
CA HIS A 131 -14.97 14.05 -4.85
C HIS A 131 -13.68 14.63 -4.23
N GLY A 132 -12.57 14.62 -4.94
CA GLY A 132 -11.41 15.40 -4.53
C GLY A 132 -10.16 14.63 -4.17
N ALA A 133 -10.12 13.33 -4.41
CA ALA A 133 -8.87 12.58 -4.30
C ALA A 133 -7.78 13.25 -5.15
N HIS A 134 -6.60 13.42 -4.57
CA HIS A 134 -5.45 14.04 -5.22
C HIS A 134 -4.85 13.10 -6.27
N ASP A 135 -4.68 11.84 -5.90
CA ASP A 135 -4.15 10.76 -6.72
C ASP A 135 -4.80 9.42 -6.34
N ILE A 136 -4.35 8.35 -6.98
CA ILE A 136 -4.82 7.00 -6.70
C ILE A 136 -3.67 6.05 -6.40
N LEU A 137 -3.94 5.07 -5.52
CA LEU A 137 -3.09 3.93 -5.25
C LEU A 137 -3.89 2.64 -5.48
N LEU A 138 -3.57 1.94 -6.56
CA LEU A 138 -4.18 0.64 -6.84
C LEU A 138 -3.29 -0.48 -6.31
N ASN A 139 -3.90 -1.42 -5.60
CA ASN A 139 -3.25 -2.62 -5.15
C ASN A 139 -3.99 -3.83 -5.73
N ARG A 140 -3.32 -4.65 -6.54
CA ARG A 140 -3.94 -5.94 -6.86
C ARG A 140 -4.05 -6.77 -5.58
N PHE A 141 -5.10 -7.53 -5.42
CA PHE A 141 -5.23 -8.43 -4.28
C PHE A 141 -4.05 -9.42 -4.22
N LEU A 142 -3.41 -9.48 -3.07
CA LEU A 142 -2.32 -10.42 -2.77
C LEU A 142 -2.81 -11.44 -1.73
N PRO A 143 -2.83 -12.75 -2.04
CA PRO A 143 -3.27 -13.77 -1.10
C PRO A 143 -2.33 -13.84 0.12
N GLY A 144 -2.89 -13.64 1.31
CA GLY A 144 -2.17 -13.68 2.58
C GLY A 144 -3.10 -13.50 3.76
N GLY A 145 -2.68 -13.93 4.96
CA GLY A 145 -3.52 -13.88 6.13
C GLY A 145 -4.88 -14.55 5.91
N ARG A 146 -5.97 -13.89 6.30
CA ARG A 146 -7.33 -14.40 6.06
C ARG A 146 -7.69 -14.48 4.57
N GLY A 147 -7.13 -13.60 3.75
CA GLY A 147 -7.37 -13.56 2.31
C GLY A 147 -6.85 -14.80 1.56
N LEU A 148 -5.92 -15.56 2.15
CA LEU A 148 -5.38 -16.77 1.52
C LEU A 148 -6.48 -17.80 1.21
N ALA A 149 -7.46 -17.94 2.09
CA ALA A 149 -8.59 -18.85 1.90
C ALA A 149 -9.52 -18.45 0.73
N TYR A 150 -9.47 -17.20 0.30
CA TYR A 150 -10.31 -16.65 -0.76
C TYR A 150 -9.54 -16.33 -2.04
N ARG A 151 -8.34 -16.91 -2.20
CA ARG A 151 -7.46 -16.65 -3.33
C ARG A 151 -8.18 -16.79 -4.68
N ASP A 152 -8.86 -17.89 -4.90
CA ASP A 152 -9.49 -18.20 -6.19
C ASP A 152 -10.69 -17.28 -6.50
N GLU A 153 -11.32 -16.76 -5.46
CA GLU A 153 -12.44 -15.81 -5.57
C GLU A 153 -11.99 -14.37 -5.79
N LEU A 154 -10.82 -13.98 -5.27
CA LEU A 154 -10.39 -12.58 -5.21
C LEU A 154 -9.22 -12.25 -6.14
N ALA A 155 -8.33 -13.21 -6.41
CA ALA A 155 -7.13 -12.94 -7.19
C ALA A 155 -7.44 -12.68 -8.67
N LEU A 156 -6.84 -11.63 -9.23
CA LEU A 156 -6.99 -11.27 -10.63
C LEU A 156 -6.25 -12.27 -11.53
N ASN A 157 -6.79 -12.49 -12.71
CA ASN A 157 -6.06 -13.15 -13.80
C ASN A 157 -5.24 -12.12 -14.61
N THR A 158 -4.44 -12.61 -15.56
CA THR A 158 -3.57 -11.75 -16.39
C THR A 158 -4.37 -10.72 -17.20
N GLU A 159 -5.53 -11.10 -17.75
CA GLU A 159 -6.40 -10.20 -18.50
C GLU A 159 -6.93 -9.08 -17.59
N GLN A 160 -7.41 -9.43 -16.39
CA GLN A 160 -7.92 -8.48 -15.41
C GLN A 160 -6.82 -7.55 -14.86
N VAL A 161 -5.58 -8.03 -14.70
CA VAL A 161 -4.44 -7.17 -14.34
C VAL A 161 -4.18 -6.12 -15.42
N ASN A 162 -4.15 -6.52 -16.69
CA ASN A 162 -3.99 -5.57 -17.80
C ASN A 162 -5.19 -4.62 -17.91
N GLY A 163 -6.42 -5.13 -17.78
CA GLY A 163 -7.62 -4.29 -17.76
C GLY A 163 -7.66 -3.29 -16.60
N MET A 164 -7.20 -3.67 -15.40
CA MET A 164 -7.03 -2.76 -14.26
C MET A 164 -6.12 -1.57 -14.62
N LEU A 165 -4.99 -1.87 -15.27
CA LEU A 165 -4.03 -0.84 -15.70
C LEU A 165 -4.62 0.05 -16.79
N ASP A 166 -5.36 -0.54 -17.76
CA ASP A 166 -6.00 0.18 -18.85
C ASP A 166 -7.07 1.13 -18.35
N ILE A 167 -7.94 0.67 -17.46
CA ILE A 167 -8.97 1.49 -16.83
C ILE A 167 -8.32 2.66 -16.05
N ALA A 168 -7.29 2.38 -15.27
CA ALA A 168 -6.62 3.42 -14.50
C ALA A 168 -5.97 4.48 -15.40
N GLU A 169 -5.25 4.05 -16.45
CA GLU A 169 -4.63 4.97 -17.41
C GLU A 169 -5.68 5.86 -18.11
N GLU A 170 -6.81 5.27 -18.49
CA GLU A 170 -7.91 5.99 -19.15
C GLU A 170 -8.50 7.06 -18.23
N VAL A 171 -8.93 6.70 -17.02
CA VAL A 171 -9.53 7.64 -16.07
C VAL A 171 -8.55 8.74 -15.67
N LEU A 172 -7.29 8.39 -15.39
CA LEU A 172 -6.25 9.35 -15.05
C LEU A 172 -5.91 10.30 -16.18
N THR A 173 -6.01 9.84 -17.43
CA THR A 173 -5.83 10.68 -18.62
C THR A 173 -6.96 11.70 -18.72
N TYR A 174 -8.23 11.28 -18.58
CA TYR A 174 -9.37 12.19 -18.59
C TYR A 174 -9.33 13.19 -17.44
N ALA A 175 -8.97 12.76 -16.26
CA ALA A 175 -8.86 13.62 -15.07
C ALA A 175 -7.62 14.52 -15.07
N ASN A 176 -6.66 14.30 -15.98
CA ASN A 176 -5.33 14.92 -15.98
C ASN A 176 -4.63 14.74 -14.60
N ARG A 177 -4.65 13.52 -14.10
CA ARG A 177 -4.05 13.11 -12.82
C ARG A 177 -3.00 12.02 -13.05
N TYR A 178 -2.32 11.66 -11.96
CA TYR A 178 -1.37 10.56 -11.89
C TYR A 178 -1.79 9.58 -10.79
N GLY A 179 -1.29 8.35 -10.87
CA GLY A 179 -1.54 7.33 -9.88
C GLY A 179 -0.43 6.30 -9.82
N ASN A 180 -0.53 5.42 -8.85
CA ASN A 180 0.47 4.40 -8.60
C ASN A 180 -0.17 3.02 -8.42
N VAL A 181 0.58 1.98 -8.78
CA VAL A 181 0.30 0.60 -8.36
C VAL A 181 1.25 0.26 -7.22
N GLY A 182 0.69 0.01 -6.04
CA GLY A 182 1.45 -0.22 -4.80
C GLY A 182 1.89 -1.67 -4.58
N THR A 183 1.42 -2.59 -5.45
CA THR A 183 1.80 -4.02 -5.40
C THR A 183 2.58 -4.40 -6.65
N GLU A 184 3.68 -5.11 -6.46
CA GLU A 184 4.57 -5.46 -7.57
C GLU A 184 3.86 -6.34 -8.62
N ILE A 185 3.96 -5.95 -9.89
CA ILE A 185 3.48 -6.74 -11.03
C ILE A 185 4.69 -7.22 -11.82
N PRO A 186 4.83 -8.54 -12.07
CA PRO A 186 5.87 -9.03 -12.97
C PRO A 186 5.72 -8.40 -14.35
N ILE A 187 6.79 -7.82 -14.90
CA ILE A 187 6.73 -7.14 -16.21
C ILE A 187 6.18 -8.06 -17.31
N CYS A 188 6.50 -9.35 -17.24
CA CYS A 188 6.01 -10.34 -18.20
C CYS A 188 4.49 -10.63 -18.12
N ALA A 189 3.78 -10.13 -17.11
CA ALA A 189 2.34 -10.19 -17.01
C ALA A 189 1.64 -8.99 -17.66
N ILE A 190 2.40 -8.01 -18.15
CA ILE A 190 1.89 -6.78 -18.74
C ILE A 190 2.11 -6.84 -20.26
N ASN A 191 1.04 -6.63 -21.01
CA ASN A 191 1.08 -6.75 -22.49
C ASN A 191 1.93 -5.67 -23.15
N ASP A 192 1.80 -4.42 -22.69
CA ASP A 192 2.54 -3.27 -23.21
C ASP A 192 2.78 -2.25 -22.09
N VAL A 193 4.00 -2.22 -21.56
CA VAL A 193 4.38 -1.30 -20.49
C VAL A 193 4.52 0.15 -20.96
N GLU A 194 4.78 0.34 -22.26
CA GLU A 194 5.06 1.65 -22.86
C GLU A 194 3.79 2.53 -22.94
N LYS A 195 2.61 1.92 -22.94
CA LYS A 195 1.34 2.67 -23.08
C LYS A 195 0.97 3.43 -21.82
N TYR A 196 1.44 3.03 -20.63
CA TYR A 196 1.06 3.65 -19.37
C TYR A 196 1.91 4.89 -19.09
N LYS A 197 1.28 6.06 -19.10
CA LYS A 197 1.92 7.37 -18.90
C LYS A 197 1.45 8.07 -17.63
N ARG A 198 0.28 7.72 -17.14
CA ARG A 198 -0.38 8.30 -15.98
C ARG A 198 -0.35 7.39 -14.76
N ILE A 199 -0.43 6.08 -14.97
CA ILE A 199 -0.29 5.10 -13.90
C ILE A 199 1.14 4.60 -13.81
N HIS A 200 1.80 4.85 -12.69
CA HIS A 200 3.12 4.30 -12.40
C HIS A 200 3.00 2.88 -11.86
N ILE A 201 3.70 1.94 -12.50
CA ILE A 201 3.65 0.53 -12.14
C ILE A 201 4.92 0.14 -11.39
N GLY A 202 4.78 -0.37 -10.17
CA GLY A 202 5.91 -0.92 -9.39
C GLY A 202 6.32 -2.31 -9.89
N TYR A 203 7.58 -2.45 -10.26
CA TYR A 203 8.16 -3.73 -10.69
C TYR A 203 9.15 -4.31 -9.70
N GLN A 204 9.56 -3.51 -8.73
CA GLN A 204 10.58 -3.85 -7.73
C GLN A 204 10.00 -3.81 -6.33
N CYS A 205 10.31 -4.84 -5.56
CA CYS A 205 9.89 -4.96 -4.18
C CYS A 205 10.66 -3.95 -3.30
N ALA A 206 9.92 -3.15 -2.54
CA ALA A 206 10.50 -2.16 -1.63
C ALA A 206 10.74 -2.71 -0.20
N ALA A 207 10.31 -3.94 0.09
CA ALA A 207 10.45 -4.57 1.40
C ALA A 207 11.90 -4.59 1.89
N ALA A 208 12.15 -4.20 3.13
CA ALA A 208 13.47 -4.06 3.75
C ALA A 208 14.48 -3.14 3.01
N LYS A 209 14.06 -2.49 1.92
CA LYS A 209 14.85 -1.50 1.14
C LYS A 209 14.30 -0.08 1.32
N GLY A 210 13.04 0.13 0.93
CA GLY A 210 12.37 1.42 0.99
C GLY A 210 11.46 1.55 2.20
N PHE A 211 11.00 0.44 2.76
CA PHE A 211 10.21 0.42 3.99
C PHE A 211 10.30 -0.92 4.73
N PHE A 212 9.87 -0.91 5.96
CA PHE A 212 9.61 -2.09 6.78
C PHE A 212 8.46 -1.80 7.75
N VAL A 213 7.99 -2.81 8.45
CA VAL A 213 6.86 -2.66 9.37
C VAL A 213 7.31 -2.95 10.81
N VAL A 214 6.86 -2.08 11.72
CA VAL A 214 6.93 -2.32 13.16
C VAL A 214 5.50 -2.45 13.68
N ASP A 215 5.15 -3.59 14.24
CA ASP A 215 3.83 -3.79 14.81
C ASP A 215 3.70 -3.16 16.23
N PRO A 216 2.49 -3.03 16.77
CA PRO A 216 2.29 -2.40 18.09
C PRO A 216 3.02 -3.09 19.26
N SER A 217 3.46 -4.35 19.09
CA SER A 217 4.26 -5.05 20.07
C SER A 217 5.77 -4.81 19.93
N GLY A 218 6.20 -4.07 18.90
CA GLY A 218 7.60 -3.78 18.59
C GLY A 218 8.28 -4.80 17.67
N LYS A 219 7.55 -5.79 17.14
CA LYS A 219 8.07 -6.77 16.19
C LYS A 219 8.27 -6.16 14.83
N ILE A 220 9.38 -6.54 14.19
CA ILE A 220 9.76 -6.05 12.87
C ILE A 220 9.49 -7.11 11.80
N ARG A 221 8.95 -6.65 10.66
CA ARG A 221 8.71 -7.46 9.45
C ARG A 221 9.29 -6.75 8.24
N THR A 222 9.67 -7.49 7.21
CA THR A 222 10.19 -6.92 5.96
C THR A 222 9.18 -6.03 5.24
N CYS A 223 7.88 -6.38 5.31
CA CYS A 223 6.76 -5.59 4.79
C CYS A 223 5.45 -5.94 5.53
N ASN A 224 4.38 -5.21 5.23
CA ASN A 224 3.05 -5.44 5.79
C ASN A 224 2.41 -6.77 5.38
N HIS A 225 2.89 -7.40 4.30
CA HIS A 225 2.41 -8.69 3.81
C HIS A 225 3.19 -9.88 4.38
N SER A 226 4.38 -9.63 4.96
CA SER A 226 5.21 -10.69 5.54
C SER A 226 4.59 -11.30 6.79
N PRO A 227 4.40 -12.63 6.85
CA PRO A 227 4.02 -13.30 8.09
C PRO A 227 5.21 -13.45 9.06
N ARG A 228 6.45 -13.28 8.57
CA ARG A 228 7.68 -13.56 9.32
C ARG A 228 8.14 -12.36 10.13
N VAL A 229 8.35 -12.57 11.41
CA VAL A 229 9.00 -11.61 12.29
C VAL A 229 10.51 -11.77 12.15
N VAL A 230 11.21 -10.70 11.81
CA VAL A 230 12.66 -10.69 11.55
C VAL A 230 13.45 -10.01 12.66
N GLY A 231 12.78 -9.44 13.64
CA GLY A 231 13.42 -8.78 14.77
C GLY A 231 12.44 -8.04 15.67
N HIS A 232 13.00 -7.22 16.56
CA HIS A 232 12.22 -6.45 17.51
C HIS A 232 12.93 -5.11 17.79
N ILE A 233 12.17 -3.99 17.77
CA ILE A 233 12.75 -2.65 17.82
C ILE A 233 13.56 -2.38 19.11
N PHE A 234 13.21 -3.02 20.22
CA PHE A 234 13.87 -2.84 21.51
C PHE A 234 14.94 -3.88 21.82
N GLU A 235 15.21 -4.81 20.89
CA GLU A 235 16.24 -5.84 21.07
C GLU A 235 17.58 -5.46 20.43
N LYS A 236 18.64 -6.12 20.83
CA LYS A 236 19.98 -5.96 20.25
C LYS A 236 20.56 -7.35 19.92
N PRO A 237 20.76 -7.66 18.63
CA PRO A 237 20.53 -6.80 17.46
C PRO A 237 19.03 -6.60 17.21
N MET A 238 18.67 -5.44 16.66
CA MET A 238 17.27 -5.12 16.30
C MET A 238 16.71 -6.08 15.23
N ILE A 239 17.52 -6.50 14.29
CA ILE A 239 17.23 -7.55 13.31
C ILE A 239 17.92 -8.83 13.78
N SER A 240 17.15 -9.80 14.22
CA SER A 240 17.66 -11.11 14.70
C SER A 240 17.68 -12.16 13.58
N ASP A 241 16.82 -12.05 12.57
CA ASP A 241 16.81 -12.89 11.36
C ASP A 241 17.47 -12.15 10.20
N ALA A 242 18.78 -11.98 10.29
CA ALA A 242 19.57 -11.22 9.34
C ALA A 242 19.57 -11.83 7.95
N ASP A 243 19.52 -13.15 7.81
CA ASP A 243 19.53 -13.83 6.51
C ASP A 243 18.26 -13.53 5.73
N TYR A 244 17.10 -13.60 6.37
CA TYR A 244 15.83 -13.27 5.73
C TYR A 244 15.72 -11.78 5.42
N TRP A 245 16.13 -10.91 6.33
CA TRP A 245 16.18 -9.47 6.10
C TRP A 245 17.08 -9.13 4.91
N ASN A 246 18.30 -9.64 4.88
CA ASN A 246 19.27 -9.36 3.84
C ASN A 246 18.82 -9.87 2.46
N MET A 247 18.15 -11.00 2.41
CA MET A 247 17.56 -11.50 1.16
C MET A 247 16.67 -10.46 0.50
N PHE A 248 15.82 -9.75 1.27
CA PHE A 248 14.99 -8.66 0.76
C PHE A 248 15.79 -7.38 0.52
N ALA A 249 16.66 -6.98 1.44
CA ALA A 249 17.46 -5.76 1.33
C ALA A 249 18.40 -5.75 0.11
N THR A 250 18.89 -6.93 -0.30
CA THR A 250 19.80 -7.07 -1.44
C THR A 250 19.15 -7.66 -2.70
N SER A 251 17.83 -7.97 -2.67
CA SER A 251 17.10 -8.64 -3.76
C SER A 251 17.64 -10.04 -4.12
N ASP A 252 18.21 -10.78 -3.15
CA ASP A 252 18.70 -12.14 -3.37
C ASP A 252 17.56 -13.19 -3.33
N TYR A 253 16.55 -12.98 -4.15
CA TYR A 253 15.35 -13.83 -4.22
C TYR A 253 14.89 -14.14 -5.64
N MET A 254 15.76 -14.02 -6.63
CA MET A 254 15.36 -14.27 -8.02
C MET A 254 14.97 -15.74 -8.22
N PRO A 255 13.75 -16.01 -8.72
CA PRO A 255 13.33 -17.34 -9.06
C PRO A 255 14.19 -17.98 -10.16
N GLU A 256 14.41 -19.29 -10.09
CA GLU A 256 15.14 -20.03 -11.12
C GLU A 256 14.55 -19.82 -12.51
N SER A 257 13.22 -19.79 -12.63
CA SER A 257 12.50 -19.52 -13.89
C SER A 257 12.74 -18.13 -14.47
N CYS A 258 13.28 -17.19 -13.69
CA CYS A 258 13.60 -15.82 -14.12
C CYS A 258 15.08 -15.62 -14.40
N LYS A 259 15.93 -16.63 -14.16
CA LYS A 259 17.35 -16.57 -14.53
C LYS A 259 17.51 -16.43 -16.03
N GLY A 260 18.36 -15.49 -16.45
CA GLY A 260 18.58 -15.20 -17.87
C GLY A 260 17.48 -14.36 -18.53
N CYS A 261 16.44 -13.95 -17.82
CA CYS A 261 15.44 -13.03 -18.32
C CYS A 261 16.07 -11.65 -18.58
N LYS A 262 15.83 -11.06 -19.76
CA LYS A 262 16.35 -9.74 -20.14
C LYS A 262 15.83 -8.61 -19.24
N LEU A 263 14.68 -8.81 -18.60
CA LEU A 263 14.00 -7.84 -17.73
C LEU A 263 14.40 -7.96 -16.25
N SER A 264 15.23 -8.94 -15.88
CA SER A 264 15.58 -9.24 -14.48
C SER A 264 16.24 -8.08 -13.71
N LYS A 265 16.85 -7.10 -14.43
CA LYS A 265 17.42 -5.91 -13.78
C LYS A 265 16.38 -4.87 -13.34
N MET A 266 15.18 -4.95 -13.89
CA MET A 266 14.08 -3.99 -13.65
C MET A 266 12.88 -4.64 -12.95
N CYS A 267 12.89 -5.96 -12.75
CA CYS A 267 11.76 -6.73 -12.29
C CYS A 267 12.17 -7.68 -11.18
N ASP A 268 11.56 -7.55 -10.02
CA ASP A 268 11.73 -8.45 -8.88
C ASP A 268 10.79 -9.68 -8.94
N CYS A 269 10.24 -9.98 -10.12
CA CYS A 269 9.44 -11.19 -10.41
C CYS A 269 8.11 -11.29 -9.63
N GLY A 270 7.50 -10.14 -9.31
CA GLY A 270 6.27 -10.02 -8.54
C GLY A 270 6.49 -10.01 -7.03
N CYS A 271 5.44 -10.24 -6.25
CA CYS A 271 5.52 -10.16 -4.79
C CYS A 271 6.25 -11.37 -4.20
N ARG A 272 7.37 -11.11 -3.52
CA ARG A 272 8.23 -12.18 -2.96
C ARG A 272 7.63 -12.82 -1.72
N GLU A 273 6.90 -12.06 -0.90
CA GLU A 273 6.21 -12.64 0.26
C GLU A 273 5.02 -13.50 -0.16
N VAL A 274 4.32 -13.15 -1.24
CA VAL A 274 3.28 -14.03 -1.80
C VAL A 274 3.88 -15.32 -2.33
N ALA A 275 5.02 -15.27 -3.02
CA ALA A 275 5.73 -16.46 -3.43
C ALA A 275 6.10 -17.34 -2.22
N ASN A 276 6.57 -16.73 -1.13
CA ASN A 276 6.86 -17.43 0.11
C ASN A 276 5.61 -18.07 0.75
N ILE A 277 4.51 -17.33 0.81
CA ILE A 277 3.23 -17.81 1.38
C ILE A 277 2.67 -18.98 0.57
N LEU A 278 2.72 -18.90 -0.75
CA LEU A 278 2.13 -19.91 -1.62
C LEU A 278 3.03 -21.15 -1.82
N HIS A 279 4.35 -20.99 -1.77
CA HIS A 279 5.31 -22.03 -2.17
C HIS A 279 6.40 -22.31 -1.13
N GLY A 280 6.39 -21.61 0.01
CA GLY A 280 7.34 -21.81 1.10
C GLY A 280 8.72 -21.15 0.88
N SER A 281 8.91 -20.36 -0.18
CA SER A 281 10.16 -19.66 -0.44
C SER A 281 9.96 -18.37 -1.24
N PRO A 282 10.61 -17.25 -0.87
CA PRO A 282 10.61 -16.04 -1.69
C PRO A 282 11.32 -16.21 -3.04
N LYS A 283 12.10 -17.29 -3.23
CA LYS A 283 12.81 -17.62 -4.47
C LYS A 283 11.93 -18.40 -5.47
N GLU A 284 10.69 -18.68 -5.11
CA GLU A 284 9.72 -19.31 -6.02
C GLU A 284 9.01 -18.27 -6.90
N LYS A 285 8.33 -18.74 -7.95
CA LYS A 285 7.55 -17.85 -8.83
C LYS A 285 6.32 -17.30 -8.10
N ASP A 286 6.06 -16.01 -8.24
CA ASP A 286 4.77 -15.44 -7.82
C ASP A 286 3.66 -15.95 -8.76
N THR A 287 2.76 -16.77 -8.22
CA THR A 287 1.60 -17.34 -8.93
C THR A 287 0.28 -16.74 -8.44
N SER A 288 0.32 -15.55 -7.84
CA SER A 288 -0.90 -14.86 -7.37
C SER A 288 -1.71 -14.22 -8.50
N ILE A 289 -1.11 -13.99 -9.66
CA ILE A 289 -1.85 -13.69 -10.89
C ILE A 289 -2.24 -15.02 -11.51
N ILE A 290 -3.55 -15.29 -11.56
CA ILE A 290 -4.08 -16.55 -12.06
C ILE A 290 -4.01 -16.55 -13.60
N ALA A 291 -3.62 -17.71 -14.18
CA ALA A 291 -3.52 -17.87 -15.63
C ALA A 291 -4.90 -17.89 -16.30
#